data_8c420a2e933503ac5c649b96a9f938ab
#
_entry.id   8c420a2e933503ac5c649b96a9f938ab
#
_cell.length_a   1.000
_cell.length_b   1.000
_cell.length_c   1.000
_cell.angle_alpha   90.00
_cell.angle_beta   90.00
_cell.angle_gamma   90.00
#
_symmetry.space_group_name_H-M   'P 1'
#
loop_
_entity.id
_entity.type
_entity.pdbx_description
1 polymer ?
#
loop_
_entity_poly.entity_id
_entity_poly.type
_entity_poly.pdbx_seq_one_letter_code
_entity_poly.pdbx_strand_id
1 'polypeptide(L)'
;MNNTIKELIERQSIRIFTDKQISEDDKELIINSAINAPSAGNMQMYSIIDVVDQDVKDKLAQLCDNQSFIAKAKMIFIFCADYQKWFNAFEDLNLNPRHPDSGDLLLSIEDTMIAAQNAVTAAWSLGIGSCYIGDIMENYEQVTELLNLPQFVYPACMVVFGYPDKEHKAPTKPKRVDNKYVVFKDKYQCLNADELKDMFIERTKPKGYEEWMKAFIERKYNSDFSKEMSRSANKYIERYKQEK
;
A
#
# COMPACT_ATOMS: atom_id res chain seq x y z
N MET A 1 17.69 -14.86 16.86
CA MET A 1 16.93 -14.32 15.70
C MET A 1 17.90 -13.55 14.85
N ASN A 2 17.92 -13.76 13.51
CA ASN A 2 18.79 -12.98 12.64
C ASN A 2 18.22 -11.57 12.41
N ASN A 3 19.03 -10.64 11.89
CA ASN A 3 18.64 -9.24 11.73
C ASN A 3 17.41 -9.07 10.84
N THR A 4 17.32 -9.79 9.73
CA THR A 4 16.18 -9.69 8.81
C THR A 4 14.85 -10.02 9.48
N ILE A 5 14.79 -11.11 10.24
CA ILE A 5 13.58 -11.49 10.98
C ILE A 5 13.24 -10.44 12.05
N LYS A 6 14.25 -9.92 12.75
CA LYS A 6 14.07 -8.87 13.75
C LYS A 6 13.46 -7.61 13.13
N GLU A 7 14.00 -7.15 12.01
CA GLU A 7 13.53 -5.97 11.28
C GLU A 7 12.09 -6.14 10.80
N LEU A 8 11.73 -7.29 10.24
CA LEU A 8 10.35 -7.58 9.83
C LEU A 8 9.37 -7.54 11.00
N ILE A 9 9.77 -8.06 12.17
CA ILE A 9 8.94 -8.08 13.37
C ILE A 9 8.83 -6.69 14.00
N GLU A 10 9.94 -5.93 14.08
CA GLU A 10 10.01 -4.63 14.75
C GLU A 10 9.45 -3.48 13.91
N ARG A 11 9.48 -3.59 12.58
CA ARG A 11 8.98 -2.53 11.69
C ARG A 11 7.57 -2.09 12.07
N GLN A 12 7.39 -0.79 12.12
CA GLN A 12 6.09 -0.15 12.36
C GLN A 12 5.91 1.07 11.45
N SER A 13 4.68 1.55 11.31
CA SER A 13 4.38 2.76 10.56
C SER A 13 4.88 4.00 11.30
N ILE A 14 5.66 4.82 10.61
CA ILE A 14 6.18 6.10 11.11
C ILE A 14 5.51 7.23 10.33
N ARG A 15 5.01 8.23 11.04
CA ARG A 15 4.30 9.40 10.47
C ARG A 15 4.86 10.73 10.96
N ILE A 16 5.86 10.71 11.83
CA ILE A 16 6.57 11.90 12.32
C ILE A 16 8.04 11.70 12.00
N PHE A 17 8.55 12.58 11.17
CA PHE A 17 9.89 12.52 10.62
C PHE A 17 10.72 13.72 11.05
N THR A 18 12.02 13.50 11.19
CA THR A 18 13.00 14.59 11.36
C THR A 18 13.20 15.35 10.03
N ASP A 19 13.93 16.48 10.09
CA ASP A 19 14.29 17.23 8.88
C ASP A 19 15.46 16.63 8.10
N LYS A 20 16.09 15.55 8.61
CA LYS A 20 17.19 14.88 7.93
C LYS A 20 16.74 14.34 6.58
N GLN A 21 17.48 14.70 5.52
CA GLN A 21 17.24 14.19 4.18
C GLN A 21 17.73 12.76 4.04
N ILE A 22 17.06 11.98 3.19
CA ILE A 22 17.52 10.67 2.76
C ILE A 22 18.56 10.89 1.67
N SER A 23 19.72 10.22 1.77
CA SER A 23 20.76 10.31 0.76
C SER A 23 20.32 9.64 -0.55
N GLU A 24 20.88 10.09 -1.68
CA GLU A 24 20.61 9.43 -2.97
C GLU A 24 21.09 7.96 -2.95
N ASP A 25 22.20 7.66 -2.28
CA ASP A 25 22.69 6.28 -2.13
C ASP A 25 21.68 5.40 -1.38
N ASP A 26 21.11 5.88 -0.25
CA ASP A 26 20.08 5.14 0.49
C ASP A 26 18.81 4.98 -0.34
N LYS A 27 18.42 6.02 -1.07
CA LYS A 27 17.26 5.98 -1.98
C LYS A 27 17.47 4.95 -3.08
N GLU A 28 18.64 4.91 -3.69
CA GLU A 28 18.97 3.94 -4.73
C GLU A 28 18.98 2.50 -4.19
N LEU A 29 19.52 2.28 -2.98
CA LEU A 29 19.45 0.97 -2.32
C LEU A 29 18.01 0.51 -2.08
N ILE A 30 17.13 1.41 -1.69
CA ILE A 30 15.70 1.13 -1.47
C ILE A 30 15.01 0.78 -2.80
N ILE A 31 15.27 1.54 -3.87
CA ILE A 31 14.72 1.29 -5.21
C ILE A 31 15.23 -0.06 -5.74
N ASN A 32 16.53 -0.31 -5.64
CA ASN A 32 17.13 -1.57 -6.08
C ASN A 32 16.57 -2.77 -5.31
N SER A 33 16.28 -2.61 -4.02
CA SER A 33 15.64 -3.66 -3.23
C SER A 33 14.22 -3.95 -3.72
N ALA A 34 13.46 -2.91 -4.10
CA ALA A 34 12.13 -3.07 -4.69
C ALA A 34 12.21 -3.82 -6.04
N ILE A 35 13.13 -3.42 -6.93
CA ILE A 35 13.28 -3.98 -8.27
C ILE A 35 13.71 -5.47 -8.22
N ASN A 36 14.46 -5.86 -7.20
CA ASN A 36 14.86 -7.25 -6.97
C ASN A 36 13.79 -8.13 -6.30
N ALA A 37 12.58 -7.63 -6.11
CA ALA A 37 11.46 -8.45 -5.66
C ALA A 37 11.08 -9.51 -6.70
N PRO A 38 10.63 -10.71 -6.30
CA PRO A 38 10.07 -11.66 -7.25
C PRO A 38 8.81 -11.11 -7.91
N SER A 39 8.59 -11.49 -9.17
CA SER A 39 7.38 -11.12 -9.91
C SER A 39 6.84 -12.28 -10.75
N ALA A 40 5.55 -12.26 -11.04
CA ALA A 40 4.90 -13.29 -11.85
C ALA A 40 5.54 -13.37 -13.24
N GLY A 41 6.04 -14.56 -13.61
CA GLY A 41 6.72 -14.77 -14.90
C GLY A 41 7.92 -13.84 -15.17
N ASN A 42 8.47 -13.22 -14.14
CA ASN A 42 9.51 -12.18 -14.25
C ASN A 42 9.07 -10.97 -15.10
N MET A 43 7.78 -10.69 -15.13
CA MET A 43 7.20 -9.60 -15.93
C MET A 43 7.38 -8.23 -15.30
N GLN A 44 7.58 -8.14 -13.96
CA GLN A 44 7.71 -6.89 -13.24
C GLN A 44 6.59 -5.90 -13.58
N MET A 45 5.35 -6.34 -13.41
CA MET A 45 4.14 -5.60 -13.80
C MET A 45 3.84 -4.44 -12.84
N TYR A 46 4.85 -3.63 -12.57
CA TYR A 46 4.73 -2.43 -11.73
C TYR A 46 5.60 -1.30 -12.24
N SER A 47 5.24 -0.09 -11.85
CA SER A 47 6.05 1.12 -11.96
C SER A 47 6.14 1.83 -10.63
N ILE A 48 7.22 2.56 -10.40
CA ILE A 48 7.43 3.36 -9.20
C ILE A 48 7.52 4.82 -9.63
N ILE A 49 6.61 5.66 -9.12
CA ILE A 49 6.67 7.11 -9.31
C ILE A 49 7.38 7.70 -8.09
N ASP A 50 8.52 8.31 -8.31
CA ASP A 50 9.25 9.08 -7.30
C ASP A 50 8.72 10.51 -7.28
N VAL A 51 7.98 10.87 -6.24
CA VAL A 51 7.36 12.18 -6.10
C VAL A 51 8.33 13.16 -5.45
N VAL A 52 8.93 14.03 -6.23
CA VAL A 52 9.92 15.02 -5.76
C VAL A 52 9.34 16.44 -5.65
N ASP A 53 8.38 16.79 -6.48
CA ASP A 53 7.73 18.10 -6.52
C ASP A 53 6.87 18.35 -5.27
N GLN A 54 7.06 19.49 -4.61
CA GLN A 54 6.37 19.82 -3.37
C GLN A 54 4.87 20.08 -3.60
N ASP A 55 4.49 20.70 -4.71
CA ASP A 55 3.08 20.98 -5.01
C ASP A 55 2.32 19.66 -5.23
N VAL A 56 2.96 18.68 -5.86
CA VAL A 56 2.41 17.32 -6.01
C VAL A 56 2.27 16.62 -4.65
N LYS A 57 3.28 16.73 -3.76
CA LYS A 57 3.20 16.19 -2.39
C LYS A 57 2.06 16.80 -1.58
N ASP A 58 1.89 18.11 -1.67
CA ASP A 58 0.83 18.86 -0.98
C ASP A 58 -0.55 18.44 -1.50
N LYS A 59 -0.68 18.26 -2.81
CA LYS A 59 -1.92 17.80 -3.44
C LYS A 59 -2.25 16.36 -3.03
N LEU A 60 -1.27 15.47 -3.03
CA LEU A 60 -1.43 14.09 -2.56
C LEU A 60 -1.86 14.04 -1.09
N ALA A 61 -1.27 14.88 -0.23
CA ALA A 61 -1.68 14.97 1.17
C ALA A 61 -3.15 15.36 1.33
N GLN A 62 -3.65 16.28 0.48
CA GLN A 62 -5.07 16.67 0.46
C GLN A 62 -5.96 15.53 -0.03
N LEU A 63 -5.60 14.89 -1.16
CA LEU A 63 -6.38 13.82 -1.77
C LEU A 63 -6.42 12.54 -0.92
N CYS A 64 -5.41 12.34 -0.08
CA CYS A 64 -5.31 11.21 0.84
C CYS A 64 -5.76 11.62 2.26
N ASP A 65 -7.01 12.04 2.41
CA ASP A 65 -7.68 12.34 3.70
C ASP A 65 -7.01 13.46 4.52
N ASN A 66 -6.45 14.48 3.84
CA ASN A 66 -5.76 15.63 4.46
C ASN A 66 -4.63 15.23 5.44
N GLN A 67 -3.89 14.18 5.12
CA GLN A 67 -2.82 13.67 5.96
C GLN A 67 -1.52 14.48 5.78
N SER A 68 -1.35 15.53 6.55
CA SER A 68 -0.25 16.50 6.42
C SER A 68 1.16 15.91 6.50
N PHE A 69 1.35 14.74 7.13
CA PHE A 69 2.66 14.08 7.20
C PHE A 69 3.13 13.56 5.84
N ILE A 70 2.23 13.36 4.86
CA ILE A 70 2.56 13.00 3.49
C ILE A 70 3.40 14.11 2.86
N ALA A 71 2.90 15.34 2.89
CA ALA A 71 3.61 16.51 2.35
C ALA A 71 4.98 16.76 3.01
N LYS A 72 5.14 16.36 4.28
CA LYS A 72 6.37 16.52 5.06
C LYS A 72 7.37 15.37 4.88
N ALA A 73 6.99 14.29 4.21
CA ALA A 73 7.87 13.16 4.00
C ALA A 73 9.07 13.52 3.13
N LYS A 74 10.24 12.97 3.45
CA LYS A 74 11.48 13.26 2.76
C LYS A 74 11.59 12.54 1.43
N MET A 75 10.92 11.40 1.30
CA MET A 75 10.82 10.65 0.06
C MET A 75 9.42 10.03 -0.04
N ILE A 76 8.83 10.03 -1.20
CA ILE A 76 7.52 9.45 -1.49
C ILE A 76 7.62 8.60 -2.74
N PHE A 77 7.24 7.33 -2.64
CA PHE A 77 7.06 6.45 -3.79
C PHE A 77 5.61 6.05 -3.93
N ILE A 78 5.07 6.19 -5.15
CA ILE A 78 3.78 5.59 -5.52
C ILE A 78 4.09 4.34 -6.32
N PHE A 79 3.69 3.21 -5.79
CA PHE A 79 3.82 1.91 -6.44
C PHE A 79 2.55 1.65 -7.23
N CYS A 80 2.70 1.59 -8.54
CA CYS A 80 1.61 1.41 -9.49
C CYS A 80 1.65 -0.01 -10.06
N ALA A 81 0.53 -0.73 -9.99
CA ALA A 81 0.30 -1.91 -10.81
C ALA A 81 0.24 -1.44 -12.27
N ASP A 82 1.10 -1.97 -13.13
CA ASP A 82 1.34 -1.45 -14.48
C ASP A 82 1.44 -2.60 -15.49
N TYR A 83 0.31 -2.85 -16.16
CA TYR A 83 0.25 -3.75 -17.30
C TYR A 83 0.42 -3.01 -18.63
N GLN A 84 0.36 -1.67 -18.63
CA GLN A 84 0.42 -0.84 -19.83
C GLN A 84 1.70 -1.07 -20.64
N LYS A 85 2.84 -1.24 -19.98
CA LYS A 85 4.13 -1.48 -20.65
C LYS A 85 4.11 -2.73 -21.51
N TRP A 86 3.55 -3.82 -20.99
CA TRP A 86 3.45 -5.08 -21.72
C TRP A 86 2.44 -5.00 -22.85
N PHE A 87 1.29 -4.38 -22.59
CA PHE A 87 0.26 -4.18 -23.62
C PHE A 87 0.81 -3.36 -24.79
N ASN A 88 1.46 -2.24 -24.51
CA ASN A 88 2.11 -1.42 -25.53
C ASN A 88 3.16 -2.19 -26.34
N ALA A 89 4.01 -2.97 -25.66
CA ALA A 89 5.05 -3.77 -26.34
C ALA A 89 4.46 -4.84 -27.27
N PHE A 90 3.30 -5.41 -26.93
CA PHE A 90 2.60 -6.34 -27.81
C PHE A 90 1.96 -5.65 -29.01
N GLU A 91 1.37 -4.46 -28.81
CA GLU A 91 0.76 -3.66 -29.87
C GLU A 91 1.82 -3.15 -30.86
N ASP A 92 2.96 -2.65 -30.36
CA ASP A 92 4.06 -2.17 -31.21
C ASP A 92 4.58 -3.25 -32.18
N LEU A 93 4.48 -4.51 -31.79
CA LEU A 93 4.84 -5.65 -32.63
C LEU A 93 3.67 -6.21 -33.45
N ASN A 94 2.49 -5.59 -33.39
CA ASN A 94 1.25 -6.05 -34.01
C ASN A 94 0.90 -7.51 -33.67
N LEU A 95 1.13 -7.92 -32.42
CA LEU A 95 0.88 -9.29 -31.96
C LEU A 95 -0.61 -9.56 -31.65
N ASN A 96 -1.47 -8.55 -31.78
CA ASN A 96 -2.90 -8.64 -31.52
C ASN A 96 -3.22 -9.25 -30.15
N PRO A 97 -2.72 -8.66 -29.04
CA PRO A 97 -2.95 -9.19 -27.70
C PRO A 97 -4.44 -9.14 -27.34
N ARG A 98 -4.90 -10.07 -26.51
CA ARG A 98 -6.19 -9.90 -25.85
C ARG A 98 -6.16 -8.64 -24.97
N HIS A 99 -7.31 -8.04 -24.81
CA HIS A 99 -7.45 -6.92 -23.86
C HIS A 99 -7.08 -7.37 -22.42
N PRO A 100 -6.31 -6.59 -21.66
CA PRO A 100 -6.08 -6.86 -20.23
C PRO A 100 -7.41 -6.95 -19.46
N ASP A 101 -7.48 -7.85 -18.49
CA ASP A 101 -8.68 -8.08 -17.69
C ASP A 101 -8.33 -8.15 -16.19
N SER A 102 -9.30 -8.43 -15.35
CA SER A 102 -9.19 -8.47 -13.89
C SER A 102 -8.03 -9.36 -13.38
N GLY A 103 -7.74 -10.47 -14.05
CA GLY A 103 -6.62 -11.35 -13.71
C GLY A 103 -5.26 -10.66 -13.87
N ASP A 104 -5.08 -9.88 -14.93
CA ASP A 104 -3.84 -9.12 -15.17
C ASP A 104 -3.68 -8.00 -14.13
N LEU A 105 -4.77 -7.32 -13.78
CA LEU A 105 -4.76 -6.32 -12.72
C LEU A 105 -4.38 -6.92 -11.37
N LEU A 106 -4.97 -8.06 -10.99
CA LEU A 106 -4.68 -8.71 -9.71
C LEU A 106 -3.22 -9.15 -9.62
N LEU A 107 -2.69 -9.82 -10.65
CA LEU A 107 -1.27 -10.19 -10.69
C LEU A 107 -0.35 -8.97 -10.63
N SER A 108 -0.69 -7.89 -11.32
CA SER A 108 0.08 -6.64 -11.30
C SER A 108 0.07 -6.01 -9.90
N ILE A 109 -1.06 -6.05 -9.18
CA ILE A 109 -1.16 -5.57 -7.79
C ILE A 109 -0.29 -6.43 -6.86
N GLU A 110 -0.29 -7.76 -7.02
CA GLU A 110 0.54 -8.67 -6.21
C GLU A 110 2.03 -8.35 -6.41
N ASP A 111 2.52 -8.28 -7.64
CA ASP A 111 3.90 -7.88 -7.96
C ASP A 111 4.26 -6.53 -7.33
N THR A 112 3.38 -5.56 -7.46
CA THR A 112 3.54 -4.20 -6.93
C THR A 112 3.69 -4.19 -5.42
N MET A 113 2.84 -4.93 -4.70
CA MET A 113 2.87 -4.97 -3.24
C MET A 113 4.09 -5.72 -2.70
N ILE A 114 4.58 -6.73 -3.41
CA ILE A 114 5.82 -7.44 -3.07
C ILE A 114 7.02 -6.50 -3.23
N ALA A 115 7.11 -5.74 -4.33
CA ALA A 115 8.14 -4.73 -4.54
C ALA A 115 8.10 -3.62 -3.48
N ALA A 116 6.92 -3.11 -3.16
CA ALA A 116 6.74 -2.10 -2.12
C ALA A 116 7.19 -2.61 -0.74
N GLN A 117 6.90 -3.88 -0.40
CA GLN A 117 7.33 -4.45 0.87
C GLN A 117 8.85 -4.63 0.94
N ASN A 118 9.52 -4.98 -0.16
CA ASN A 118 10.98 -5.01 -0.22
C ASN A 118 11.58 -3.62 0.05
N ALA A 119 11.05 -2.57 -0.60
CA ALA A 119 11.46 -1.18 -0.35
C ALA A 119 11.32 -0.78 1.12
N VAL A 120 10.18 -1.12 1.73
CA VAL A 120 9.89 -0.81 3.15
C VAL A 120 10.82 -1.56 4.10
N THR A 121 11.18 -2.79 3.78
CA THR A 121 12.11 -3.59 4.58
C THR A 121 13.53 -3.04 4.48
N ALA A 122 13.97 -2.71 3.26
CA ALA A 122 15.27 -2.09 3.02
C ALA A 122 15.39 -0.73 3.75
N ALA A 123 14.37 0.13 3.63
CA ALA A 123 14.35 1.41 4.34
C ALA A 123 14.49 1.23 5.86
N TRP A 124 13.76 0.27 6.44
CA TRP A 124 13.82 0.00 7.87
C TRP A 124 15.21 -0.45 8.31
N SER A 125 15.89 -1.29 7.52
CA SER A 125 17.27 -1.73 7.81
C SER A 125 18.30 -0.60 7.77
N LEU A 126 18.01 0.47 7.01
CA LEU A 126 18.80 1.71 6.95
C LEU A 126 18.41 2.73 8.04
N GLY A 127 17.50 2.36 8.96
CA GLY A 127 16.99 3.27 9.99
C GLY A 127 15.99 4.31 9.47
N ILE A 128 15.47 4.13 8.27
CA ILE A 128 14.47 5.00 7.63
C ILE A 128 13.08 4.42 7.90
N GLY A 129 12.23 5.21 8.57
CA GLY A 129 10.85 4.86 8.83
C GLY A 129 9.98 5.04 7.60
N SER A 130 8.86 4.33 7.55
CA SER A 130 7.91 4.40 6.45
C SER A 130 6.47 4.26 6.90
N CYS A 131 5.52 4.72 6.07
CA CYS A 131 4.09 4.44 6.24
C CYS A 131 3.45 4.17 4.88
N TYR A 132 2.70 3.07 4.80
CA TYR A 132 1.82 2.80 3.66
C TYR A 132 0.59 3.71 3.72
N ILE A 133 0.22 4.28 2.58
CA ILE A 133 -0.95 5.11 2.36
C ILE A 133 -1.82 4.41 1.32
N GLY A 134 -2.91 3.80 1.78
CA GLY A 134 -3.91 3.17 0.91
C GLY A 134 -4.84 4.19 0.26
N ASP A 135 -4.96 5.36 0.87
CA ASP A 135 -5.85 6.43 0.44
C ASP A 135 -5.49 6.99 -0.96
N ILE A 136 -4.33 6.63 -1.50
CA ILE A 136 -3.96 6.92 -2.90
C ILE A 136 -4.94 6.32 -3.93
N MET A 137 -5.71 5.32 -3.53
CA MET A 137 -6.72 4.69 -4.38
C MET A 137 -8.02 5.49 -4.46
N GLU A 138 -8.21 6.49 -3.59
CA GLU A 138 -9.38 7.37 -3.61
C GLU A 138 -9.26 8.47 -4.64
N ASN A 139 -10.35 9.21 -4.81
CA ASN A 139 -10.39 10.38 -5.68
C ASN A 139 -9.85 10.07 -7.09
N TYR A 140 -10.34 8.97 -7.67
CA TYR A 140 -9.89 8.38 -8.94
C TYR A 140 -9.57 9.41 -10.03
N GLU A 141 -10.49 10.37 -10.27
CA GLU A 141 -10.36 11.36 -11.33
C GLU A 141 -9.15 12.28 -11.08
N GLN A 142 -9.06 12.80 -9.86
CA GLN A 142 -8.00 13.76 -9.49
C GLN A 142 -6.63 13.09 -9.38
N VAL A 143 -6.56 11.88 -8.83
CA VAL A 143 -5.31 11.12 -8.72
C VAL A 143 -4.82 10.70 -10.11
N THR A 144 -5.73 10.26 -10.99
CA THR A 144 -5.40 9.88 -12.37
C THR A 144 -4.85 11.07 -13.15
N GLU A 145 -5.47 12.24 -13.04
CA GLU A 145 -5.02 13.46 -13.70
C GLU A 145 -3.69 13.94 -13.11
N LEU A 146 -3.58 14.03 -11.78
CA LEU A 146 -2.37 14.50 -11.11
C LEU A 146 -1.12 13.69 -11.46
N LEU A 147 -1.27 12.36 -11.58
CA LEU A 147 -0.18 11.44 -11.84
C LEU A 147 -0.08 11.03 -13.32
N ASN A 148 -0.97 11.55 -14.18
CA ASN A 148 -1.03 11.21 -15.60
C ASN A 148 -1.07 9.68 -15.84
N LEU A 149 -1.95 8.96 -15.13
CA LEU A 149 -2.01 7.51 -15.16
C LEU A 149 -2.70 7.01 -16.44
N PRO A 150 -2.04 6.20 -17.29
CA PRO A 150 -2.66 5.61 -18.44
C PRO A 150 -3.68 4.52 -18.08
N GLN A 151 -4.34 3.95 -19.09
CA GLN A 151 -5.49 3.06 -18.92
C GLN A 151 -5.21 1.86 -18.02
N PHE A 152 -4.11 1.15 -18.23
CA PHE A 152 -3.77 -0.07 -17.51
C PHE A 152 -2.73 0.15 -16.42
N VAL A 153 -2.83 1.30 -15.74
CA VAL A 153 -2.03 1.62 -14.56
C VAL A 153 -2.93 1.97 -13.39
N TYR A 154 -2.68 1.33 -12.25
CA TYR A 154 -3.42 1.47 -11.00
C TYR A 154 -2.48 1.81 -9.84
N PRO A 155 -2.69 2.89 -9.09
CA PRO A 155 -1.85 3.26 -7.96
C PRO A 155 -2.17 2.35 -6.76
N ALA A 156 -1.50 1.20 -6.65
CA ALA A 156 -1.81 0.18 -5.66
C ALA A 156 -1.51 0.62 -4.22
N CYS A 157 -0.44 1.38 -4.02
CA CYS A 157 -0.14 2.03 -2.74
C CYS A 157 0.85 3.18 -2.92
N MET A 158 0.79 4.14 -2.01
CA MET A 158 1.83 5.12 -1.80
C MET A 158 2.60 4.77 -0.52
N VAL A 159 3.91 4.96 -0.52
CA VAL A 159 4.74 4.81 0.67
C VAL A 159 5.52 6.09 0.89
N VAL A 160 5.40 6.63 2.10
CA VAL A 160 6.16 7.80 2.55
C VAL A 160 7.30 7.36 3.44
N PHE A 161 8.45 8.05 3.34
CA PHE A 161 9.68 7.69 4.04
C PHE A 161 10.32 8.92 4.70
N GLY A 162 11.03 8.67 5.79
CA GLY A 162 11.83 9.66 6.50
C GLY A 162 12.47 9.09 7.76
N TYR A 163 13.47 9.75 8.30
CA TYR A 163 14.07 9.32 9.56
C TYR A 163 13.09 9.58 10.71
N PRO A 164 12.80 8.55 11.56
CA PRO A 164 11.87 8.69 12.68
C PRO A 164 12.31 9.78 13.65
N ASP A 165 11.40 10.64 14.05
CA ASP A 165 11.63 11.54 15.18
C ASP A 165 11.52 10.76 16.49
N LYS A 166 12.67 10.54 17.14
CA LYS A 166 12.78 9.76 18.38
C LYS A 166 12.27 10.50 19.61
N GLU A 167 12.15 11.82 19.57
CA GLU A 167 11.60 12.65 20.64
C GLU A 167 10.09 12.46 20.75
N HIS A 168 9.43 12.16 19.64
CA HIS A 168 8.03 11.80 19.62
C HIS A 168 7.89 10.28 19.82
N LYS A 169 7.36 9.88 21.00
CA LYS A 169 7.03 8.47 21.24
C LYS A 169 6.09 7.97 20.14
N ALA A 170 6.62 7.14 19.25
CA ALA A 170 5.77 6.43 18.31
C ALA A 170 4.70 5.64 19.09
N PRO A 171 3.45 5.60 18.62
CA PRO A 171 2.44 4.74 19.22
C PRO A 171 2.97 3.32 19.34
N THR A 172 2.67 2.64 20.45
CA THR A 172 3.05 1.24 20.63
C THR A 172 2.53 0.43 19.43
N LYS A 173 3.41 -0.38 18.82
CA LYS A 173 3.01 -1.25 17.71
C LYS A 173 1.81 -2.10 18.13
N PRO A 174 0.68 -2.06 17.40
CA PRO A 174 -0.50 -2.83 17.74
C PRO A 174 -0.17 -4.33 17.76
N LYS A 175 -0.63 -5.03 18.79
CA LYS A 175 -0.53 -6.48 18.87
C LYS A 175 -1.24 -7.12 17.67
N ARG A 176 -0.59 -8.09 17.05
CA ARG A 176 -1.20 -8.89 15.98
C ARG A 176 -2.09 -9.97 16.57
N VAL A 177 -3.01 -10.47 15.76
CA VAL A 177 -3.84 -11.62 16.14
C VAL A 177 -2.97 -12.89 16.23
N ASP A 178 -3.44 -13.87 16.99
CA ASP A 178 -2.75 -15.16 17.13
C ASP A 178 -2.77 -15.95 15.81
N ASN A 179 -1.74 -16.77 15.59
CA ASN A 179 -1.60 -17.58 14.38
C ASN A 179 -2.80 -18.48 14.11
N LYS A 180 -3.45 -19.00 15.16
CA LYS A 180 -4.63 -19.87 15.05
C LYS A 180 -5.81 -19.24 14.29
N TYR A 181 -5.84 -17.92 14.16
CA TYR A 181 -6.90 -17.19 13.44
C TYR A 181 -6.55 -16.84 12.00
N VAL A 182 -5.33 -17.04 11.55
CA VAL A 182 -4.85 -16.64 10.21
C VAL A 182 -4.11 -17.76 9.48
N VAL A 183 -3.77 -18.86 10.17
CA VAL A 183 -3.04 -19.99 9.59
C VAL A 183 -3.91 -21.25 9.70
N PHE A 184 -4.41 -21.72 8.58
CA PHE A 184 -5.23 -22.92 8.49
C PHE A 184 -4.47 -24.02 7.73
N LYS A 185 -4.63 -25.28 8.15
CA LYS A 185 -4.02 -26.41 7.45
C LYS A 185 -4.93 -26.86 6.31
N ASP A 186 -4.37 -26.99 5.14
CA ASP A 186 -4.96 -27.54 3.91
C ASP A 186 -6.18 -26.80 3.36
N LYS A 187 -7.09 -26.34 4.21
CA LYS A 187 -8.35 -25.71 3.80
C LYS A 187 -8.67 -24.52 4.68
N TYR A 188 -9.36 -23.52 4.08
CA TYR A 188 -9.91 -22.41 4.83
C TYR A 188 -10.94 -22.87 5.86
N GLN A 189 -10.92 -22.27 7.05
CA GLN A 189 -11.88 -22.52 8.12
C GLN A 189 -12.57 -21.22 8.53
N CYS A 190 -13.91 -21.24 8.55
CA CYS A 190 -14.68 -20.13 9.10
C CYS A 190 -14.57 -20.13 10.62
N LEU A 191 -14.21 -18.99 11.19
CA LEU A 191 -14.22 -18.81 12.64
C LEU A 191 -15.67 -18.66 13.14
N ASN A 192 -15.98 -19.33 14.25
CA ASN A 192 -17.27 -19.16 14.92
C ASN A 192 -17.30 -17.87 15.78
N ALA A 193 -18.46 -17.56 16.37
CA ALA A 193 -18.67 -16.32 17.11
C ALA A 193 -17.74 -16.17 18.33
N ASP A 194 -17.42 -17.26 19.02
CA ASP A 194 -16.54 -17.22 20.20
C ASP A 194 -15.08 -17.05 19.79
N GLU A 195 -14.64 -17.68 18.70
CA GLU A 195 -13.32 -17.51 18.11
C GLU A 195 -13.10 -16.08 17.61
N LEU A 196 -14.13 -15.46 16.99
CA LEU A 196 -14.08 -14.05 16.57
C LEU A 196 -13.97 -13.11 17.77
N LYS A 197 -14.71 -13.35 18.85
CA LYS A 197 -14.58 -12.57 20.08
C LYS A 197 -13.18 -12.68 20.69
N ASP A 198 -12.62 -13.90 20.74
CA ASP A 198 -11.28 -14.12 21.26
C ASP A 198 -10.22 -13.47 20.36
N MET A 199 -10.32 -13.56 19.05
CA MET A 199 -9.43 -12.89 18.08
C MET A 199 -9.31 -11.39 18.30
N PHE A 200 -10.41 -10.72 18.66
CA PHE A 200 -10.45 -9.27 18.86
C PHE A 200 -10.32 -8.84 20.33
N ILE A 201 -10.16 -9.77 21.28
CA ILE A 201 -10.24 -9.47 22.71
C ILE A 201 -9.31 -8.34 23.14
N GLU A 202 -8.07 -8.29 22.65
CA GLU A 202 -7.12 -7.24 23.01
C GLU A 202 -7.53 -5.85 22.53
N ARG A 203 -8.23 -5.77 21.41
CA ARG A 203 -8.73 -4.50 20.82
C ARG A 203 -10.01 -4.03 21.51
N THR A 204 -10.80 -4.96 22.01
CA THR A 204 -12.15 -4.68 22.51
C THR A 204 -12.20 -4.50 24.03
N LYS A 205 -11.13 -4.88 24.77
CA LYS A 205 -11.04 -4.77 26.24
C LYS A 205 -11.56 -3.47 26.84
N PRO A 206 -11.27 -2.27 26.31
CA PRO A 206 -11.71 -1.02 26.95
C PRO A 206 -13.22 -0.79 26.92
N LYS A 207 -13.93 -1.32 25.89
CA LYS A 207 -15.36 -1.00 25.64
C LYS A 207 -16.27 -2.24 25.54
N GLY A 208 -15.68 -3.42 25.53
CA GLY A 208 -16.42 -4.64 25.21
C GLY A 208 -16.57 -4.88 23.70
N TYR A 209 -16.82 -6.13 23.32
CA TYR A 209 -16.80 -6.59 21.93
C TYR A 209 -17.87 -5.92 21.07
N GLU A 210 -19.14 -5.91 21.54
CA GLU A 210 -20.27 -5.39 20.76
C GLU A 210 -20.19 -3.88 20.55
N GLU A 211 -19.90 -3.13 21.60
CA GLU A 211 -19.79 -1.67 21.53
C GLU A 211 -18.61 -1.27 20.63
N TRP A 212 -17.48 -1.94 20.75
CA TRP A 212 -16.31 -1.67 19.92
C TRP A 212 -16.60 -1.97 18.44
N MET A 213 -17.29 -3.10 18.13
CA MET A 213 -17.64 -3.46 16.75
C MET A 213 -18.62 -2.47 16.14
N LYS A 214 -19.65 -2.01 16.88
CA LYS A 214 -20.57 -0.97 16.41
C LYS A 214 -19.81 0.31 16.05
N ALA A 215 -18.96 0.79 16.94
CA ALA A 215 -18.16 2.00 16.69
C ALA A 215 -17.16 1.81 15.52
N PHE A 216 -16.62 0.61 15.35
CA PHE A 216 -15.68 0.31 14.27
C PHE A 216 -16.38 0.28 12.90
N ILE A 217 -17.56 -0.33 12.79
CA ILE A 217 -18.37 -0.34 11.56
C ILE A 217 -18.65 1.09 11.09
N GLU A 218 -19.19 1.94 11.99
CA GLU A 218 -19.52 3.32 11.62
C GLU A 218 -18.29 4.11 11.17
N ARG A 219 -17.18 3.97 11.88
CA ARG A 219 -15.97 4.72 11.58
C ARG A 219 -15.22 4.23 10.33
N LYS A 220 -15.31 2.94 9.98
CA LYS A 220 -14.46 2.34 8.94
C LYS A 220 -15.23 1.79 7.74
N TYR A 221 -16.37 1.11 7.95
CA TYR A 221 -17.12 0.48 6.86
C TYR A 221 -18.19 1.41 6.27
N ASN A 222 -18.91 2.12 7.14
CA ASN A 222 -20.02 2.98 6.72
C ASN A 222 -19.58 4.42 6.45
N SER A 223 -18.33 4.76 6.71
CA SER A 223 -17.80 6.11 6.48
C SER A 223 -17.81 6.50 5.01
N ASP A 224 -17.91 7.77 4.71
CA ASP A 224 -17.85 8.29 3.34
C ASP A 224 -16.51 8.00 2.67
N PHE A 225 -15.42 8.03 3.44
CA PHE A 225 -14.10 7.53 3.05
C PHE A 225 -14.16 6.11 2.46
N SER A 226 -14.76 5.14 3.17
CA SER A 226 -14.83 3.75 2.69
C SER A 226 -15.68 3.60 1.42
N LYS A 227 -16.75 4.41 1.30
CA LYS A 227 -17.59 4.44 0.10
C LYS A 227 -16.83 5.02 -1.09
N GLU A 228 -16.11 6.14 -0.88
CA GLU A 228 -15.31 6.77 -1.93
C GLU A 228 -14.18 5.86 -2.41
N MET A 229 -13.44 5.23 -1.49
CA MET A 229 -12.43 4.26 -1.86
C MET A 229 -13.00 3.13 -2.74
N SER A 230 -14.17 2.60 -2.37
CA SER A 230 -14.84 1.54 -3.14
C SER A 230 -15.27 2.05 -4.52
N ARG A 231 -15.81 3.28 -4.62
CA ARG A 231 -16.19 3.92 -5.87
C ARG A 231 -14.97 4.07 -6.79
N SER A 232 -13.91 4.68 -6.28
CA SER A 232 -12.68 4.94 -7.01
C SER A 232 -11.98 3.66 -7.46
N ALA A 233 -11.87 2.66 -6.58
CA ALA A 233 -11.31 1.36 -6.95
C ALA A 233 -12.10 0.69 -8.09
N ASN A 234 -13.44 0.75 -8.04
CA ASN A 234 -14.27 0.23 -9.13
C ASN A 234 -14.02 0.95 -10.45
N LYS A 235 -13.76 2.28 -10.44
CA LYS A 235 -13.41 3.03 -11.66
C LYS A 235 -12.11 2.55 -12.30
N TYR A 236 -11.10 2.25 -11.48
CA TYR A 236 -9.87 1.62 -12.00
C TYR A 236 -10.13 0.21 -12.55
N ILE A 237 -10.93 -0.61 -11.87
CA ILE A 237 -11.26 -1.97 -12.32
C ILE A 237 -12.04 -1.93 -13.65
N GLU A 238 -12.95 -0.97 -13.82
CA GLU A 238 -13.73 -0.78 -15.05
C GLU A 238 -12.83 -0.59 -16.29
N ARG A 239 -11.64 0.02 -16.14
CA ARG A 239 -10.68 0.19 -17.24
C ARG A 239 -10.14 -1.12 -17.80
N TYR A 240 -10.15 -2.19 -17.01
CA TYR A 240 -9.70 -3.53 -17.39
C TYR A 240 -10.84 -4.40 -17.93
N LYS A 241 -12.08 -3.92 -17.94
CA LYS A 241 -13.21 -4.63 -18.52
C LYS A 241 -13.36 -4.21 -19.98
N GLN A 242 -13.49 -5.19 -20.87
CA GLN A 242 -13.94 -4.89 -22.23
C GLN A 242 -15.39 -4.39 -22.20
N GLU A 243 -15.68 -3.32 -22.93
CA GLU A 243 -17.06 -3.01 -23.28
C GLU A 243 -17.58 -4.16 -24.14
N LYS A 244 -18.68 -4.78 -23.68
CA LYS A 244 -19.33 -5.88 -24.41
C LYS A 244 -20.11 -5.35 -25.60
#